data_23f30b4cb1fe835e06534d04bb07ff97
#
_entry.id   23f30b4cb1fe835e06534d04bb07ff97
#
_cell.length_a   1.000
_cell.length_b   1.000
_cell.length_c   1.000
_cell.angle_alpha   90.00
_cell.angle_beta   90.00
_cell.angle_gamma   90.00
#
_symmetry.space_group_name_H-M   'P 1'
#
loop_
_entity.id
_entity.type
_entity.pdbx_description
1 polymer ?
#
loop_
_entity_poly.entity_id
_entity_poly.type
_entity_poly.pdbx_seq_one_letter_code
_entity_poly.pdbx_strand_id
1 'polypeptide(L)'
;MEPDLFMLDCFMEGMLKTVVKYAPVAMQEPNNYEARANLMWTSSWAINGFIACGKQNDWSCHPMEHELSATYDITHGLGLAILAPRWLEYCLDETRVGRY
;
A
#
# COMPACT_ATOMS: atom_id res chain seq x y z
N MET A 1 9.24 3.53 -20.00
CA MET A 1 7.82 3.16 -19.68
C MET A 1 7.77 1.70 -19.31
N GLU A 2 7.17 1.39 -18.19
CA GLU A 2 6.99 -0.01 -17.79
C GLU A 2 5.94 -0.70 -18.64
N PRO A 3 6.08 -2.01 -18.87
CA PRO A 3 5.08 -2.76 -19.63
C PRO A 3 3.74 -2.78 -18.90
N ASP A 4 2.65 -2.88 -19.65
CA ASP A 4 1.32 -3.06 -19.09
C ASP A 4 1.16 -4.52 -18.65
N LEU A 5 1.10 -4.75 -17.34
CA LEU A 5 0.89 -6.06 -16.74
C LEU A 5 -0.53 -6.10 -16.16
N PHE A 6 -1.51 -6.23 -17.03
CA PHE A 6 -2.93 -6.10 -16.68
C PHE A 6 -3.34 -7.02 -15.53
N MET A 7 -2.94 -8.30 -15.59
CA MET A 7 -3.30 -9.25 -14.54
C MET A 7 -2.68 -8.85 -13.19
N LEU A 8 -1.42 -8.43 -13.18
CA LEU A 8 -0.75 -7.98 -11.96
C LEU A 8 -1.43 -6.72 -11.41
N ASP A 9 -1.79 -5.79 -12.28
CA ASP A 9 -2.53 -4.59 -11.88
C ASP A 9 -3.87 -4.93 -11.24
N CYS A 10 -4.59 -5.94 -11.77
CA CYS A 10 -5.83 -6.41 -11.17
C CYS A 10 -5.60 -7.03 -9.79
N PHE A 11 -4.51 -7.78 -9.59
CA PHE A 11 -4.16 -8.30 -8.27
C PHE A 11 -3.88 -7.17 -7.28
N MET A 12 -3.13 -6.16 -7.70
CA MET A 12 -2.82 -4.99 -6.85
C MET A 12 -4.09 -4.23 -6.47
N GLU A 13 -4.99 -4.02 -7.43
CA GLU A 13 -6.28 -3.37 -7.16
C GLU A 13 -7.13 -4.20 -6.18
N GLY A 14 -7.13 -5.53 -6.35
CA GLY A 14 -7.82 -6.43 -5.44
C GLY A 14 -7.28 -6.34 -4.02
N MET A 15 -5.97 -6.24 -3.85
CA MET A 15 -5.37 -6.05 -2.54
C MET A 15 -5.79 -4.71 -1.91
N LEU A 16 -5.74 -3.62 -2.68
CA LEU A 16 -6.16 -2.30 -2.20
C LEU A 16 -7.63 -2.30 -1.80
N LYS A 17 -8.50 -2.88 -2.61
CA LYS A 17 -9.92 -3.00 -2.32
C LYS A 17 -10.19 -3.82 -1.06
N THR A 18 -9.42 -4.88 -0.85
CA THR A 18 -9.53 -5.72 0.34
C THR A 18 -9.22 -4.91 1.59
N VAL A 19 -8.14 -4.12 1.57
CA VAL A 19 -7.78 -3.28 2.70
C VAL A 19 -8.85 -2.22 2.96
N VAL A 20 -9.34 -1.57 1.93
CA VAL A 20 -10.39 -0.55 2.06
C VAL A 20 -11.68 -1.14 2.65
N LYS A 21 -12.01 -2.38 2.29
CA LYS A 21 -13.21 -3.07 2.80
C LYS A 21 -13.06 -3.50 4.26
N TYR A 22 -11.93 -4.12 4.62
CA TYR A 22 -11.80 -4.83 5.88
C TYR A 22 -11.07 -4.05 6.98
N ALA A 23 -10.25 -3.06 6.65
CA ALA A 23 -9.56 -2.30 7.67
C ALA A 23 -10.52 -1.57 8.63
N PRO A 24 -11.56 -0.86 8.14
CA PRO A 24 -12.54 -0.25 9.04
C PRO A 24 -13.26 -1.28 9.90
N VAL A 25 -13.59 -2.46 9.36
CA VAL A 25 -14.25 -3.53 10.10
C VAL A 25 -13.35 -4.03 11.22
N ALA A 26 -12.07 -4.26 10.95
CA ALA A 26 -11.11 -4.71 11.95
C ALA A 26 -10.90 -3.67 13.05
N MET A 27 -10.99 -2.39 12.74
CA MET A 27 -10.87 -1.32 13.72
C MET A 27 -12.08 -1.24 14.63
N GLN A 28 -13.29 -1.43 14.10
CA GLN A 28 -14.54 -1.40 14.89
C GLN A 28 -14.77 -2.71 15.63
N GLU A 29 -14.40 -3.83 15.03
CA GLU A 29 -14.59 -5.18 15.55
C GLU A 29 -13.24 -5.91 15.58
N PRO A 30 -12.36 -5.64 16.56
CA PRO A 30 -11.00 -6.20 16.57
C PRO A 30 -10.95 -7.73 16.59
N ASN A 31 -12.03 -8.40 17.01
CA ASN A 31 -12.11 -9.85 17.06
C ASN A 31 -12.81 -10.47 15.84
N ASN A 32 -13.13 -9.65 14.81
CA ASN A 32 -13.73 -10.16 13.59
C ASN A 32 -12.69 -10.98 12.82
N TYR A 33 -12.90 -12.30 12.82
CA TYR A 33 -11.95 -13.23 12.19
C TYR A 33 -11.82 -12.99 10.69
N GLU A 34 -12.95 -12.82 10.00
CA GLU A 34 -12.95 -12.63 8.54
C GLU A 34 -12.12 -11.40 8.13
N ALA A 35 -12.34 -10.29 8.82
CA ALA A 35 -11.60 -9.06 8.54
C ALA A 35 -10.09 -9.24 8.77
N ARG A 36 -9.71 -9.82 9.91
CA ARG A 36 -8.30 -10.03 10.23
C ARG A 36 -7.64 -11.05 9.31
N ALA A 37 -8.34 -12.12 8.97
CA ALA A 37 -7.81 -13.13 8.06
C ALA A 37 -7.57 -12.56 6.67
N ASN A 38 -8.50 -11.76 6.15
CA ASN A 38 -8.33 -11.12 4.84
C ASN A 38 -7.20 -10.11 4.84
N LEU A 39 -7.06 -9.31 5.90
CA LEU A 39 -5.97 -8.35 6.01
C LEU A 39 -4.61 -9.04 6.11
N MET A 40 -4.51 -10.11 6.91
CA MET A 40 -3.26 -10.87 7.03
C MET A 40 -2.87 -11.53 5.71
N TRP A 41 -3.83 -12.14 5.02
CA TRP A 41 -3.62 -12.75 3.71
C TRP A 41 -3.13 -11.72 2.70
N THR A 42 -3.81 -10.57 2.65
CA THR A 42 -3.48 -9.48 1.74
C THR A 42 -2.08 -8.93 2.01
N SER A 43 -1.72 -8.71 3.29
CA SER A 43 -0.40 -8.20 3.64
C SER A 43 0.71 -9.18 3.27
N SER A 44 0.47 -10.48 3.40
CA SER A 44 1.43 -11.50 2.98
C SER A 44 1.72 -11.43 1.49
N TRP A 45 0.69 -11.30 0.66
CA TRP A 45 0.86 -11.15 -0.78
C TRP A 45 1.49 -9.82 -1.16
N ALA A 46 1.21 -8.76 -0.41
CA ALA A 46 1.79 -7.45 -0.69
C ALA A 46 3.31 -7.42 -0.49
N ILE A 47 3.84 -8.23 0.43
CA ILE A 47 5.26 -8.16 0.80
C ILE A 47 6.11 -9.33 0.30
N ASN A 48 5.50 -10.41 -0.19
CA ASN A 48 6.24 -11.63 -0.54
C ASN A 48 7.01 -11.57 -1.87
N GLY A 49 7.00 -10.41 -2.54
CA GLY A 49 7.68 -10.22 -3.81
C GLY A 49 6.86 -10.51 -5.04
N PHE A 50 5.64 -11.04 -4.90
CA PHE A 50 4.80 -11.37 -6.04
C PHE A 50 4.47 -10.15 -6.90
N ILE A 51 4.08 -9.04 -6.28
CA ILE A 51 3.74 -7.82 -7.01
C ILE A 51 4.95 -7.13 -7.65
N ALA A 52 6.16 -7.54 -7.24
CA ALA A 52 7.39 -7.03 -7.85
C ALA A 52 7.77 -7.77 -9.13
N CYS A 53 7.13 -8.90 -9.42
CA CYS A 53 7.45 -9.69 -10.59
C CYS A 53 7.11 -8.92 -11.88
N GLY A 54 8.12 -8.62 -12.67
CA GLY A 54 7.94 -7.93 -13.95
C GLY A 54 7.78 -6.42 -13.87
N LYS A 55 7.76 -5.84 -12.68
CA LYS A 55 7.70 -4.39 -12.48
C LYS A 55 8.81 -3.91 -11.55
N GLN A 56 9.28 -2.71 -11.78
CA GLN A 56 10.22 -2.04 -10.90
C GLN A 56 9.46 -1.45 -9.71
N ASN A 57 9.98 -1.67 -8.52
CA ASN A 57 9.41 -1.11 -7.30
C ASN A 57 10.06 0.23 -6.99
N ASP A 58 9.24 1.15 -6.50
CA ASP A 58 9.69 2.42 -5.95
C ASP A 58 9.28 2.49 -4.47
N TRP A 59 10.30 2.59 -3.61
CA TRP A 59 10.13 2.64 -2.16
C TRP A 59 10.31 4.06 -1.60
N SER A 60 10.06 5.08 -2.41
CA SER A 60 10.35 6.48 -2.06
C SER A 60 9.74 6.93 -0.73
N CYS A 61 8.51 6.47 -0.42
CA CYS A 61 7.86 6.86 0.84
C CYS A 61 8.59 6.34 2.07
N HIS A 62 9.20 5.15 2.00
CA HIS A 62 9.88 4.56 3.15
C HIS A 62 11.11 5.35 3.59
N PRO A 63 12.05 5.70 2.71
CA PRO A 63 13.17 6.56 3.11
C PRO A 63 12.73 7.92 3.65
N MET A 64 11.73 8.56 3.04
CA MET A 64 11.21 9.83 3.55
C MET A 64 10.62 9.70 4.94
N GLU A 65 9.87 8.63 5.20
CA GLU A 65 9.29 8.36 6.49
C GLU A 65 10.35 8.05 7.54
N HIS A 66 11.43 7.35 7.17
CA HIS A 66 12.54 7.08 8.09
C HIS A 66 13.13 8.39 8.62
N GLU A 67 13.23 9.43 7.80
CA GLU A 67 13.68 10.74 8.26
C GLU A 67 12.70 11.37 9.26
N LEU A 68 11.40 11.23 9.04
CA LEU A 68 10.40 11.70 10.00
C LEU A 68 10.49 10.95 11.32
N SER A 69 10.63 9.64 11.29
CA SER A 69 10.77 8.83 12.51
C SER A 69 12.03 9.18 13.28
N ALA A 70 13.14 9.41 12.57
CA ALA A 70 14.42 9.79 13.21
C ALA A 70 14.34 11.18 13.86
N THR A 71 13.65 12.13 13.23
CA THR A 71 13.58 13.52 13.70
C THR A 71 12.52 13.72 14.78
N TYR A 72 11.34 13.10 14.62
CA TYR A 72 10.17 13.36 15.45
C TYR A 72 9.73 12.16 16.28
N ASP A 73 10.44 11.03 16.20
CA ASP A 73 10.11 9.79 16.91
C ASP A 73 8.69 9.32 16.65
N ILE A 74 8.30 9.33 15.38
CA ILE A 74 6.97 8.91 14.91
C ILE A 74 7.00 7.43 14.52
N THR A 75 5.95 6.68 14.89
CA THR A 75 5.79 5.29 14.45
C THR A 75 5.77 5.20 12.92
N HIS A 76 6.47 4.20 12.36
CA HIS A 76 6.62 4.05 10.91
C HIS A 76 5.29 4.05 10.15
N GLY A 77 4.31 3.27 10.63
CA GLY A 77 2.99 3.23 9.99
C GLY A 77 2.27 4.57 10.01
N LEU A 78 2.38 5.32 11.12
CA LEU A 78 1.80 6.66 11.20
C LEU A 78 2.49 7.63 10.24
N GLY A 79 3.82 7.57 10.17
CA GLY A 79 4.59 8.39 9.24
C GLY A 79 4.20 8.11 7.78
N LEU A 80 4.03 6.85 7.41
CA LEU A 80 3.56 6.48 6.08
C LEU A 80 2.14 6.98 5.82
N ALA A 81 1.26 6.92 6.81
CA ALA A 81 -0.11 7.43 6.67
C ALA A 81 -0.15 8.94 6.41
N ILE A 82 0.81 9.69 6.92
CA ILE A 82 0.94 11.12 6.65
C ILE A 82 1.52 11.38 5.25
N LEU A 83 2.59 10.66 4.90
CA LEU A 83 3.35 10.89 3.66
C LEU A 83 2.71 10.30 2.42
N ALA A 84 2.17 9.08 2.49
CA ALA A 84 1.74 8.34 1.32
C ALA A 84 0.65 9.06 0.51
N PRO A 85 -0.42 9.63 1.12
CA PRO A 85 -1.42 10.36 0.33
C PRO A 85 -0.83 11.55 -0.40
N ARG A 86 0.07 12.29 0.25
CA ARG A 86 0.73 13.45 -0.35
C ARG A 86 1.68 13.06 -1.46
N TRP A 87 2.42 11.96 -1.26
CA TRP A 87 3.33 11.43 -2.27
C TRP A 87 2.55 10.96 -3.50
N LEU A 88 1.45 10.23 -3.31
CA LEU A 88 0.60 9.77 -4.39
C LEU A 88 0.01 10.94 -5.18
N GLU A 89 -0.46 11.98 -4.48
CA GLU A 89 -0.97 13.19 -5.12
C GLU A 89 0.12 13.88 -5.95
N TYR A 90 1.34 14.00 -5.39
CA TYR A 90 2.47 14.59 -6.09
C TYR A 90 2.85 13.81 -7.35
N CYS A 91 2.82 12.48 -7.28
CA CYS A 91 3.20 11.60 -8.38
C CYS A 91 2.06 11.36 -9.37
N LEU A 92 0.84 11.81 -9.09
CA LEU A 92 -0.31 11.53 -9.93
C LEU A 92 -0.12 12.14 -11.32
N ASP A 93 -0.12 11.25 -12.32
CA ASP A 93 0.04 11.58 -13.73
C ASP A 93 -0.80 10.58 -14.51
N GLU A 94 -1.80 11.05 -15.22
CA GLU A 94 -2.75 10.21 -15.96
C GLU A 94 -2.06 9.30 -16.97
N THR A 95 -0.91 9.71 -17.50
CA THR A 95 -0.17 8.90 -18.46
C THR A 95 0.65 7.80 -17.81
N ARG A 96 0.95 7.90 -16.51
CA ARG A 96 1.84 6.97 -15.78
C ARG A 96 1.15 6.25 -14.64
N VAL A 97 0.38 6.96 -13.84
CA VAL A 97 -0.19 6.45 -12.59
C VAL A 97 -1.68 6.76 -12.45
N GLY A 98 -2.38 6.96 -13.55
CA GLY A 98 -3.79 7.34 -13.55
C GLY A 98 -4.74 6.33 -12.90
N ARG A 99 -4.28 5.12 -12.59
CA ARG A 99 -5.09 4.10 -11.92
C ARG A 99 -5.18 4.27 -10.41
N TYR A 100 -4.39 5.15 -9.82
CA TYR A 100 -4.48 5.40 -8.37
C TYR A 100 -5.78 6.18 -8.02
#